data_30544b1fd541b433b8ef5f8a0d48566b
#
_entry.id   30544b1fd541b433b8ef5f8a0d48566b
#
_cell.length_a   1.000
_cell.length_b   1.000
_cell.length_c   1.000
_cell.angle_alpha   90.00
_cell.angle_beta   90.00
_cell.angle_gamma   90.00
#
_symmetry.space_group_name_H-M   'P 1'
#
loop_
_entity.id
_entity.type
_entity.pdbx_description
1 polymer ?
#
loop_
_entity_poly.entity_id
_entity_poly.type
_entity_poly.pdbx_seq_one_letter_code
_entity_poly.pdbx_strand_id
1 'polypeptide(L)'
;MSKNFWHDIESGNDIPEIINVVVEIPKGSMNKYEYDKKNNMIKLDRVLFSPFHYPGDYGLVPQTLSDDGDPLDALVLVTNPTYPGILIEARPIGLLQMKDDGKLDDKIICVATNDPRYLHTTDITNIEDHYRSEIAHFFQVYKDLEGKKVEIIGWKSAKEAKIVIIESIKRYKDTLKKY
;
A
#
# COMPACT_ATOMS: atom_id res chain seq x y z
N MET A 1 2.06 -21.18 -16.18
CA MET A 1 3.01 -20.19 -15.66
C MET A 1 2.33 -19.41 -14.55
N SER A 2 2.99 -19.17 -13.40
CA SER A 2 2.45 -18.30 -12.36
C SER A 2 2.36 -16.87 -12.90
N LYS A 3 1.25 -16.16 -12.63
CA LYS A 3 1.09 -14.77 -13.02
C LYS A 3 2.09 -13.89 -12.27
N ASN A 4 2.70 -12.94 -12.97
CA ASN A 4 3.50 -11.90 -12.34
C ASN A 4 2.56 -10.88 -11.67
N PHE A 5 2.68 -10.72 -10.36
CA PHE A 5 1.75 -9.86 -9.58
C PHE A 5 1.85 -8.38 -9.97
N TRP A 6 3.00 -7.94 -10.44
CA TRP A 6 3.19 -6.56 -10.87
C TRP A 6 2.71 -6.30 -12.30
N HIS A 7 3.03 -7.23 -13.22
CA HIS A 7 2.88 -6.97 -14.65
C HIS A 7 1.65 -7.62 -15.29
N ASP A 8 1.19 -8.78 -14.79
CA ASP A 8 0.12 -9.57 -15.41
C ASP A 8 -1.27 -9.34 -14.77
N ILE A 9 -1.33 -8.55 -13.69
CA ILE A 9 -2.58 -8.16 -13.02
C ILE A 9 -2.87 -6.71 -13.36
N GLU A 10 -4.11 -6.40 -13.71
CA GLU A 10 -4.54 -5.03 -13.97
C GLU A 10 -4.58 -4.20 -12.69
N SER A 11 -4.32 -2.90 -12.79
CA SER A 11 -4.36 -1.96 -11.65
C SER A 11 -5.75 -1.80 -11.06
N GLY A 12 -6.81 -2.17 -11.78
CA GLY A 12 -8.22 -2.08 -11.37
C GLY A 12 -9.15 -1.93 -12.55
N ASN A 13 -10.45 -2.17 -12.32
CA ASN A 13 -11.49 -2.09 -13.35
C ASN A 13 -12.15 -0.69 -13.44
N ASP A 14 -12.04 0.12 -12.40
CA ASP A 14 -12.67 1.46 -12.31
C ASP A 14 -11.68 2.49 -11.71
N ILE A 15 -10.55 2.66 -12.39
CA ILE A 15 -9.45 3.52 -11.95
C ILE A 15 -9.80 5.00 -12.16
N PRO A 16 -9.57 5.86 -11.17
CA PRO A 16 -8.91 5.63 -9.87
C PRO A 16 -9.88 5.37 -8.70
N GLU A 17 -11.15 5.13 -8.97
CA GLU A 17 -12.19 4.95 -7.95
C GLU A 17 -12.03 3.62 -7.19
N ILE A 18 -11.69 2.56 -7.91
CA ILE A 18 -11.41 1.23 -7.38
C ILE A 18 -10.14 0.71 -8.03
N ILE A 19 -9.18 0.33 -7.19
CA ILE A 19 -7.90 -0.24 -7.58
C ILE A 19 -7.75 -1.68 -7.07
N ASN A 20 -6.91 -2.44 -7.74
CA ASN A 20 -6.48 -3.75 -7.27
C ASN A 20 -5.24 -3.61 -6.37
N VAL A 21 -5.25 -4.29 -5.24
CA VAL A 21 -4.09 -4.41 -4.35
C VAL A 21 -3.77 -5.89 -4.16
N VAL A 22 -2.55 -6.29 -4.47
CA VAL A 22 -2.05 -7.62 -4.15
C VAL A 22 -1.42 -7.56 -2.77
N VAL A 23 -1.98 -8.29 -1.83
CA VAL A 23 -1.52 -8.29 -0.44
C VAL A 23 -0.17 -8.98 -0.33
N GLU A 24 0.78 -8.31 0.28
CA GLU A 24 2.06 -8.89 0.68
C GLU A 24 2.05 -9.23 2.16
N ILE A 25 1.56 -8.32 3.00
CA ILE A 25 1.61 -8.42 4.45
C ILE A 25 0.20 -8.29 5.02
N PRO A 26 -0.34 -9.32 5.68
CA PRO A 26 -1.66 -9.24 6.31
C PRO A 26 -1.63 -8.36 7.57
N LYS A 27 -2.76 -7.72 7.86
CA LYS A 27 -3.00 -7.00 9.12
C LYS A 27 -2.63 -7.87 10.33
N GLY A 28 -1.95 -7.26 11.30
CA GLY A 28 -1.53 -7.96 12.52
C GLY A 28 -0.25 -8.77 12.38
N SER A 29 0.40 -8.77 11.22
CA SER A 29 1.68 -9.44 11.02
C SER A 29 2.84 -8.61 11.59
N MET A 30 3.80 -9.28 12.20
CA MET A 30 5.16 -8.79 12.46
C MET A 30 6.14 -9.20 11.35
N ASN A 31 5.76 -10.17 10.52
CA ASN A 31 6.57 -10.56 9.38
C ASN A 31 6.40 -9.55 8.25
N LYS A 32 7.49 -9.00 7.75
CA LYS A 32 7.52 -8.23 6.52
C LYS A 32 7.76 -9.17 5.36
N TYR A 33 6.77 -9.29 4.49
CA TYR A 33 6.88 -10.00 3.23
C TYR A 33 7.01 -8.99 2.08
N GLU A 34 7.66 -9.40 1.02
CA GLU A 34 7.83 -8.62 -0.20
C GLU A 34 7.62 -9.51 -1.42
N TYR A 35 7.08 -8.94 -2.48
CA TYR A 35 7.04 -9.61 -3.78
C TYR A 35 8.45 -9.68 -4.38
N ASP A 36 8.99 -10.89 -4.45
CA ASP A 36 10.27 -11.16 -5.12
C ASP A 36 10.05 -11.18 -6.63
N LYS A 37 10.41 -10.09 -7.29
CA LYS A 37 10.25 -9.90 -8.74
C LYS A 37 11.04 -10.95 -9.55
N LYS A 38 12.16 -11.45 -9.03
CA LYS A 38 13.01 -12.43 -9.71
C LYS A 38 12.40 -13.83 -9.68
N ASN A 39 11.86 -14.22 -8.53
CA ASN A 39 11.30 -15.56 -8.33
C ASN A 39 9.78 -15.61 -8.52
N ASN A 40 9.14 -14.45 -8.71
CA ASN A 40 7.69 -14.29 -8.89
C ASN A 40 6.88 -14.93 -7.76
N MET A 41 7.25 -14.61 -6.53
CA MET A 41 6.60 -15.14 -5.32
C MET A 41 6.70 -14.16 -4.15
N ILE A 42 5.82 -14.33 -3.16
CA ILE A 42 5.94 -13.62 -1.90
C ILE A 42 7.04 -14.27 -1.07
N LYS A 43 7.98 -13.46 -0.59
CA LYS A 43 9.15 -13.87 0.18
C LYS A 43 9.13 -13.19 1.55
N LEU A 44 9.52 -13.91 2.59
CA LEU A 44 9.82 -13.29 3.87
C LEU A 44 11.10 -12.45 3.74
N ASP A 45 10.97 -11.13 3.82
CA ASP A 45 12.11 -10.22 3.88
C ASP A 45 12.74 -10.26 5.28
N ARG A 46 11.96 -9.94 6.30
CA ARG A 46 12.39 -10.02 7.71
C ARG A 46 11.19 -10.03 8.66
N VAL A 47 11.46 -10.34 9.92
CA VAL A 47 10.57 -10.03 11.04
C VAL A 47 10.87 -8.60 11.48
N LEU A 48 9.85 -7.79 11.78
CA LEU A 48 10.07 -6.44 12.30
C LEU A 48 10.92 -6.50 13.58
N PHE A 49 11.86 -5.59 13.73
CA PHE A 49 12.73 -5.52 14.90
C PHE A 49 12.00 -4.98 16.13
N SER A 50 10.90 -4.26 15.90
CA SER A 50 10.00 -3.72 16.92
C SER A 50 8.81 -4.65 17.19
N PRO A 51 8.13 -4.55 18.34
CA PRO A 51 6.93 -5.36 18.64
C PRO A 51 5.67 -4.85 17.93
N PHE A 52 5.80 -4.04 16.88
CA PHE A 52 4.68 -3.50 16.13
C PHE A 52 4.11 -4.52 15.14
N HIS A 53 2.85 -4.30 14.79
CA HIS A 53 2.11 -5.12 13.83
C HIS A 53 1.52 -4.21 12.75
N TYR A 54 1.47 -4.69 11.53
CA TYR A 54 0.87 -3.93 10.42
C TYR A 54 -0.60 -3.59 10.74
N PRO A 55 -0.99 -2.31 10.61
CA PRO A 55 -2.34 -1.86 11.02
C PRO A 55 -3.45 -2.21 10.02
N GLY A 56 -3.11 -2.64 8.82
CA GLY A 56 -3.99 -3.08 7.74
C GLY A 56 -3.31 -4.12 6.88
N ASP A 57 -4.02 -4.65 5.89
CA ASP A 57 -3.40 -5.46 4.85
C ASP A 57 -2.55 -4.54 3.95
N TYR A 58 -1.28 -4.84 3.84
CA TYR A 58 -0.34 -4.01 3.09
C TYR A 58 0.11 -4.75 1.83
N GLY A 59 0.23 -4.05 0.72
CA GLY A 59 0.64 -4.67 -0.52
C GLY A 59 0.90 -3.69 -1.65
N LEU A 60 1.12 -4.23 -2.83
CA LEU A 60 1.45 -3.49 -4.04
C LEU A 60 0.21 -3.26 -4.91
N VAL A 61 0.19 -2.12 -5.60
CA VAL A 61 -0.77 -1.83 -6.68
C VAL A 61 -0.16 -2.28 -8.00
N PRO A 62 -0.75 -3.26 -8.71
CA PRO A 62 -0.22 -3.76 -9.98
C PRO A 62 -0.12 -2.67 -11.06
N GLN A 63 0.81 -2.83 -12.00
CA GLN A 63 1.01 -1.92 -13.14
C GLN A 63 1.15 -0.44 -12.75
N THR A 64 1.78 -0.18 -11.59
CA THR A 64 2.17 1.15 -11.13
C THR A 64 3.68 1.24 -10.97
N LEU A 65 4.22 2.46 -10.93
CA LEU A 65 5.63 2.72 -10.69
C LEU A 65 5.79 3.96 -9.81
N SER A 66 6.41 3.79 -8.66
CA SER A 66 6.82 4.86 -7.74
C SER A 66 8.20 5.40 -8.11
N ASP A 67 8.59 6.51 -7.48
CA ASP A 67 9.86 7.19 -7.80
C ASP A 67 11.11 6.38 -7.40
N ASP A 68 10.97 5.43 -6.49
CA ASP A 68 12.01 4.49 -6.07
C ASP A 68 12.22 3.31 -7.02
N GLY A 69 11.36 3.15 -8.04
CA GLY A 69 11.40 2.07 -9.02
C GLY A 69 10.61 0.82 -8.66
N ASP A 70 9.81 0.89 -7.59
CA ASP A 70 8.93 -0.17 -7.12
C ASP A 70 7.45 0.12 -7.43
N PRO A 71 6.56 -0.88 -7.38
CA PRO A 71 5.12 -0.64 -7.44
C PRO A 71 4.67 0.32 -6.34
N LEU A 72 3.58 1.03 -6.57
CA LEU A 72 2.97 1.88 -5.56
C LEU A 72 2.44 1.03 -4.40
N ASP A 73 2.76 1.44 -3.19
CA ASP A 73 2.33 0.78 -1.95
C ASP A 73 0.93 1.21 -1.51
N ALA A 74 0.14 0.26 -1.03
CA ALA A 74 -1.16 0.52 -0.45
C ALA A 74 -1.36 -0.20 0.88
N LEU A 75 -1.98 0.50 1.84
CA LEU A 75 -2.50 -0.06 3.08
C LEU A 75 -4.02 -0.16 2.97
N VAL A 76 -4.56 -1.36 2.99
CA VAL A 76 -5.99 -1.62 2.90
C VAL A 76 -6.55 -1.87 4.31
N LEU A 77 -7.46 -1.02 4.74
CA LEU A 77 -8.18 -1.22 5.98
C LEU A 77 -9.22 -2.31 5.78
N VAL A 78 -9.12 -3.35 6.57
CA VAL A 78 -9.97 -4.53 6.54
C VAL A 78 -10.45 -4.87 7.93
N THR A 79 -11.64 -5.45 8.05
CA THR A 79 -12.14 -5.96 9.35
C THR A 79 -11.30 -7.14 9.83
N ASN A 80 -11.11 -8.13 8.95
CA ASN A 80 -10.27 -9.31 9.22
C ASN A 80 -9.08 -9.33 8.27
N PRO A 81 -7.90 -9.77 8.72
CA PRO A 81 -6.75 -9.93 7.84
C PRO A 81 -7.02 -10.95 6.75
N THR A 82 -6.43 -10.72 5.58
CA THR A 82 -6.40 -11.71 4.50
C THR A 82 -5.08 -12.50 4.53
N TYR A 83 -4.59 -12.93 3.38
CA TYR A 83 -3.36 -13.71 3.25
C TYR A 83 -2.46 -13.13 2.15
N PRO A 84 -1.14 -13.35 2.22
CA PRO A 84 -0.22 -12.98 1.14
C PRO A 84 -0.65 -13.58 -0.20
N GLY A 85 -0.62 -12.76 -1.26
CA GLY A 85 -1.02 -13.14 -2.61
C GLY A 85 -2.52 -13.01 -2.91
N ILE A 86 -3.33 -12.57 -1.96
CA ILE A 86 -4.75 -12.26 -2.19
C ILE A 86 -4.86 -10.93 -2.94
N LEU A 87 -5.77 -10.91 -3.93
CA LEU A 87 -6.17 -9.69 -4.63
C LEU A 87 -7.37 -9.05 -3.92
N ILE A 88 -7.23 -7.79 -3.52
CA ILE A 88 -8.33 -7.00 -2.94
C ILE A 88 -8.71 -5.89 -3.92
N GLU A 89 -10.00 -5.80 -4.26
CA GLU A 89 -10.56 -4.58 -4.85
C GLU A 89 -10.74 -3.54 -3.75
N ALA A 90 -10.04 -2.42 -3.86
CA ALA A 90 -9.93 -1.43 -2.80
C ALA A 90 -10.29 -0.04 -3.29
N ARG A 91 -11.01 0.71 -2.46
CA ARG A 91 -11.32 2.13 -2.69
C ARG A 91 -10.27 2.99 -2.02
N PRO A 92 -9.52 3.83 -2.77
CA PRO A 92 -8.62 4.81 -2.18
C PRO A 92 -9.40 5.88 -1.40
N ILE A 93 -9.03 6.08 -0.16
CA ILE A 93 -9.66 7.05 0.74
C ILE A 93 -8.72 8.15 1.20
N GLY A 94 -7.43 8.01 0.97
CA GLY A 94 -6.43 9.01 1.34
C GLY A 94 -5.01 8.57 1.04
N LEU A 95 -4.09 9.44 1.40
CA LEU A 95 -2.66 9.27 1.22
C LEU A 95 -1.94 9.65 2.51
N LEU A 96 -1.06 8.79 2.99
CA LEU A 96 -0.08 9.12 4.01
C LEU A 96 1.22 9.51 3.31
N GLN A 97 1.56 10.80 3.34
CA GLN A 97 2.83 11.28 2.82
C GLN A 97 3.93 11.10 3.84
N MET A 98 5.00 10.47 3.43
CA MET A 98 6.14 10.21 4.28
C MET A 98 7.45 10.16 3.48
N LYS A 99 8.57 10.23 4.22
CA LYS A 99 9.90 9.97 3.68
C LYS A 99 10.54 8.84 4.46
N ASP A 100 11.17 7.91 3.74
CA ASP A 100 12.03 6.87 4.28
C ASP A 100 13.48 7.17 3.88
N ASP A 101 14.35 7.37 4.87
CA ASP A 101 15.74 7.80 4.66
C ASP A 101 15.86 9.01 3.70
N GLY A 102 14.95 9.98 3.84
CA GLY A 102 14.91 11.22 3.06
C GLY A 102 14.28 11.13 1.67
N LYS A 103 13.87 9.94 1.20
CA LYS A 103 13.16 9.75 -0.07
C LYS A 103 11.65 9.67 0.16
N LEU A 104 10.87 10.23 -0.78
CA LEU A 104 9.42 10.10 -0.75
C LEU A 104 9.03 8.61 -0.83
N ASP A 105 8.14 8.22 0.07
CA ASP A 105 7.65 6.85 0.21
C ASP A 105 6.17 6.87 0.63
N ASP A 106 5.35 7.49 -0.22
CA ASP A 106 3.92 7.70 0.04
C ASP A 106 3.15 6.38 0.08
N LYS A 107 2.17 6.29 0.99
CA LYS A 107 1.30 5.11 1.12
C LYS A 107 -0.13 5.47 0.78
N ILE A 108 -0.71 4.80 -0.21
CA ILE A 108 -2.14 4.91 -0.51
C ILE A 108 -2.90 4.20 0.61
N ILE A 109 -3.87 4.88 1.19
CA ILE A 109 -4.77 4.29 2.18
C ILE A 109 -6.08 3.96 1.51
N CYS A 110 -6.48 2.71 1.62
CA CYS A 110 -7.68 2.15 1.00
C CYS A 110 -8.57 1.46 2.02
N VAL A 111 -9.80 1.20 1.60
CA VAL A 111 -10.72 0.27 2.27
C VAL A 111 -11.12 -0.83 1.29
N ALA A 112 -11.30 -2.05 1.77
CA ALA A 112 -11.81 -3.15 0.95
C ALA A 112 -13.26 -2.84 0.52
N THR A 113 -13.55 -2.87 -0.79
CA THR A 113 -14.86 -2.50 -1.33
C THR A 113 -15.99 -3.42 -0.86
N ASN A 114 -15.67 -4.67 -0.60
CA ASN A 114 -16.61 -5.71 -0.17
C ASN A 114 -16.69 -5.89 1.36
N ASP A 115 -16.04 -5.01 2.14
CA ASP A 115 -16.20 -4.99 3.60
C ASP A 115 -17.37 -4.08 3.99
N PRO A 116 -18.49 -4.62 4.52
CA PRO A 116 -19.68 -3.83 4.82
C PRO A 116 -19.45 -2.74 5.87
N ARG A 117 -18.40 -2.83 6.68
CA ARG A 117 -18.05 -1.81 7.68
C ARG A 117 -17.47 -0.54 7.07
N TYR A 118 -17.00 -0.63 5.83
CA TYR A 118 -16.40 0.48 5.08
C TYR A 118 -17.22 0.98 3.89
N LEU A 119 -18.49 0.54 3.75
CA LEU A 119 -19.33 0.92 2.61
C LEU A 119 -19.44 2.44 2.41
N HIS A 120 -19.50 3.19 3.50
CA HIS A 120 -19.67 4.66 3.49
C HIS A 120 -18.35 5.42 3.68
N THR A 121 -17.22 4.72 3.73
CA THR A 121 -15.90 5.35 3.88
C THR A 121 -15.38 5.74 2.51
N THR A 122 -15.36 7.04 2.24
CA THR A 122 -14.98 7.61 0.93
C THR A 122 -13.78 8.55 1.00
N ASP A 123 -13.42 8.98 2.21
CA ASP A 123 -12.26 9.84 2.45
C ASP A 123 -11.62 9.50 3.79
N ILE A 124 -10.35 9.85 3.95
CA ILE A 124 -9.58 9.58 5.17
C ILE A 124 -10.17 10.26 6.40
N THR A 125 -10.92 11.33 6.22
CA THR A 125 -11.63 12.02 7.30
C THR A 125 -12.81 11.23 7.88
N ASN A 126 -13.24 10.17 7.21
CA ASN A 126 -14.24 9.23 7.75
C ASN A 126 -13.63 8.21 8.71
N ILE A 127 -12.31 8.16 8.82
CA ILE A 127 -11.59 7.27 9.74
C ILE A 127 -11.36 8.00 11.06
N GLU A 128 -11.62 7.31 12.17
CA GLU A 128 -11.36 7.79 13.52
C GLU A 128 -9.96 8.40 13.66
N ASP A 129 -9.87 9.55 14.33
CA ASP A 129 -8.62 10.30 14.50
C ASP A 129 -7.53 9.47 15.18
N HIS A 130 -7.93 8.69 16.19
CA HIS A 130 -6.99 7.83 16.91
C HIS A 130 -6.44 6.73 16.00
N TYR A 131 -7.28 6.11 15.18
CA TYR A 131 -6.83 5.06 14.25
C TYR A 131 -5.89 5.64 13.18
N ARG A 132 -6.15 6.86 12.69
CA ARG A 132 -5.20 7.55 11.80
C ARG A 132 -3.86 7.81 12.50
N SER A 133 -3.90 8.18 13.78
CA SER A 133 -2.69 8.39 14.59
C SER A 133 -1.91 7.09 14.78
N GLU A 134 -2.57 5.96 15.00
CA GLU A 134 -1.93 4.63 15.11
C GLU A 134 -1.22 4.24 13.80
N ILE A 135 -1.89 4.44 12.66
CA ILE A 135 -1.31 4.15 11.34
C ILE A 135 -0.07 5.01 11.09
N ALA A 136 -0.16 6.32 11.32
CA ALA A 136 0.96 7.22 11.14
C ALA A 136 2.12 6.88 12.09
N HIS A 137 1.82 6.58 13.34
CA HIS A 137 2.82 6.17 14.34
C HIS A 137 3.51 4.87 13.95
N PHE A 138 2.76 3.87 13.48
CA PHE A 138 3.35 2.61 13.00
C PHE A 138 4.43 2.90 11.95
N PHE A 139 4.11 3.63 10.89
CA PHE A 139 5.07 3.94 9.84
C PHE A 139 6.23 4.81 10.33
N GLN A 140 5.98 5.71 11.27
CA GLN A 140 7.02 6.58 11.83
C GLN A 140 8.12 5.79 12.56
N VAL A 141 7.75 4.74 13.29
CA VAL A 141 8.65 4.10 14.25
C VAL A 141 9.00 2.63 13.96
N TYR A 142 8.33 1.97 13.01
CA TYR A 142 8.50 0.52 12.79
C TYR A 142 9.91 0.12 12.36
N LYS A 143 10.73 1.07 11.87
CA LYS A 143 12.13 0.90 11.47
C LYS A 143 13.14 1.49 12.46
N ASP A 144 12.72 2.07 13.59
CA ASP A 144 13.62 2.74 14.54
C ASP A 144 14.72 1.82 15.05
N LEU A 145 14.37 0.57 15.41
CA LEU A 145 15.35 -0.41 15.87
C LEU A 145 16.26 -0.96 14.74
N GLU A 146 15.94 -0.66 13.49
CA GLU A 146 16.78 -0.92 12.33
C GLU A 146 17.74 0.26 12.04
N GLY A 147 17.70 1.31 12.85
CA GLY A 147 18.51 2.52 12.69
C GLY A 147 18.10 3.40 11.51
N LYS A 148 16.89 3.20 10.95
CA LYS A 148 16.35 3.98 9.84
C LYS A 148 15.38 5.04 10.36
N LYS A 149 15.33 6.18 9.67
CA LYS A 149 14.43 7.28 10.03
C LYS A 149 13.31 7.41 9.01
N VAL A 150 12.09 7.43 9.52
CA VAL A 150 10.90 7.77 8.75
C VAL A 150 10.36 9.11 9.25
N GLU A 151 10.05 10.00 8.32
CA GLU A 151 9.43 11.30 8.58
C GLU A 151 8.00 11.28 8.03
N ILE A 152 7.00 11.45 8.90
CA ILE A 152 5.61 11.63 8.48
C ILE A 152 5.40 13.08 8.11
N ILE A 153 5.02 13.34 6.86
CA ILE A 153 4.71 14.69 6.36
C ILE A 153 3.27 15.06 6.70
N GLY A 154 2.34 14.11 6.51
CA GLY A 154 0.94 14.29 6.86
C GLY A 154 -0.04 13.50 6.00
N TRP A 155 -1.30 13.71 6.27
CA TRP A 155 -2.43 13.10 5.59
C TRP A 155 -2.90 13.95 4.42
N LYS A 156 -3.32 13.29 3.34
CA LYS A 156 -3.97 13.89 2.19
C LYS A 156 -5.28 13.17 1.89
N SER A 157 -6.17 13.87 1.19
CA SER A 157 -7.52 13.39 0.85
C SER A 157 -7.52 12.24 -0.16
N ALA A 158 -8.69 11.61 -0.33
CA ALA A 158 -8.93 10.64 -1.39
C ALA A 158 -8.61 11.21 -2.79
N LYS A 159 -8.93 12.50 -3.03
CA LYS A 159 -8.65 13.17 -4.31
C LYS A 159 -7.15 13.18 -4.63
N GLU A 160 -6.33 13.51 -3.66
CA GLU A 160 -4.86 13.55 -3.84
C GLU A 160 -4.28 12.14 -4.02
N ALA A 161 -4.80 11.15 -3.28
CA ALA A 161 -4.43 9.75 -3.46
C ALA A 161 -4.70 9.27 -4.90
N LYS A 162 -5.86 9.61 -5.46
CA LYS A 162 -6.27 9.26 -6.84
C LYS A 162 -5.34 9.89 -7.88
N ILE A 163 -4.85 11.11 -7.66
CA ILE A 163 -3.88 11.76 -8.55
C ILE A 163 -2.57 10.96 -8.55
N VAL A 164 -2.05 10.59 -7.39
CA VAL A 164 -0.82 9.79 -7.26
C VAL A 164 -0.95 8.44 -7.96
N ILE A 165 -2.10 7.78 -7.85
CA ILE A 165 -2.39 6.51 -8.53
C ILE A 165 -2.30 6.68 -10.05
N ILE A 166 -2.98 7.69 -10.61
CA ILE A 166 -2.98 7.96 -12.07
C ILE A 166 -1.55 8.25 -12.56
N GLU A 167 -0.79 9.05 -11.83
CA GLU A 167 0.59 9.39 -12.18
C GLU A 167 1.50 8.15 -12.13
N SER A 168 1.35 7.27 -11.14
CA SER A 168 2.11 6.02 -11.01
C SER A 168 1.82 5.05 -12.14
N ILE A 169 0.56 4.92 -12.56
CA ILE A 169 0.15 4.11 -13.72
C ILE A 169 0.75 4.69 -15.01
N LYS A 170 0.74 6.02 -15.16
CA LYS A 170 1.33 6.68 -16.32
C LYS A 170 2.84 6.42 -16.38
N ARG A 171 3.57 6.58 -15.27
CA ARG A 171 5.01 6.27 -15.18
C ARG A 171 5.30 4.83 -15.59
N TYR A 172 4.52 3.89 -15.09
CA TYR A 172 4.65 2.48 -15.46
C TYR A 172 4.48 2.26 -16.97
N LYS A 173 3.41 2.79 -17.58
CA LYS A 173 3.15 2.69 -19.02
C LYS A 173 4.25 3.34 -19.88
N ASP A 174 4.80 4.46 -19.44
CA ASP A 174 5.87 5.16 -20.14
C ASP A 174 7.20 4.38 -20.08
N THR A 175 7.42 3.57 -19.05
CA THR A 175 8.57 2.67 -18.97
C THR A 175 8.46 1.54 -20.00
N LEU A 176 7.27 0.97 -20.21
CA LEU A 176 7.06 -0.10 -21.18
C LEU A 176 7.24 0.34 -22.65
N LYS A 177 7.06 1.64 -22.95
CA LYS A 177 7.24 2.19 -24.30
C LYS A 177 8.72 2.40 -24.69
N LYS A 178 9.63 2.31 -23.72
CA LYS A 178 11.07 2.53 -23.95
C LYS A 178 11.82 1.26 -24.36
N TYR A 179 11.12 0.15 -24.38
CA TYR A 179 11.60 -1.16 -24.82
C TYR A 179 10.77 -1.69 -25.99
#